data_9552188e805d6a98a16561bd2b009794
#
_entry.id   9552188e805d6a98a16561bd2b009794
#
_cell.length_a   1.000
_cell.length_b   1.000
_cell.length_c   1.000
_cell.angle_alpha   90.00
_cell.angle_beta   90.00
_cell.angle_gamma   90.00
#
_symmetry.space_group_name_H-M   'P 1'
#
loop_
_entity.id
_entity.type
_entity.pdbx_description
1 polymer ?
#
loop_
_entity_poly.entity_id
_entity_poly.type
_entity_poly.pdbx_seq_one_letter_code
_entity_poly.pdbx_strand_id
1 'polypeptide(L)'
;MRTLITFCILCFASQSISAQNYILPTDIPFNLIDVQGNIHLELISSNKTQLEFVGDTVPEQLKIKWSDGVLSLKTNTELKNTPAIQVKLYLQNLTDLEITRGAVVQSADVLKTTTLSLKADTGGKAEFSIDADSVSARVNQGSDIILRGSTRSQSIHAITMGNYLAYELKALNTWVKANTGAQVKVNTSYYLNANSNSGAFVGYLGTPDHTAFKNSTGGKITQEQQ
;
A
#
# COMPACT_ATOMS: atom_id res chain seq x y z
N MET A 1 -20.52 -66.32 -22.67
CA MET A 1 -20.11 -65.53 -21.48
C MET A 1 -19.72 -64.13 -21.96
N ARG A 2 -20.59 -63.15 -21.71
CA ARG A 2 -20.38 -61.72 -22.06
C ARG A 2 -20.16 -60.95 -20.75
N THR A 3 -18.93 -60.53 -20.53
CA THR A 3 -18.56 -59.73 -19.36
C THR A 3 -18.93 -58.28 -19.63
N LEU A 4 -19.88 -57.72 -18.86
CA LEU A 4 -20.21 -56.32 -18.82
C LEU A 4 -19.16 -55.62 -17.94
N ILE A 5 -18.40 -54.67 -18.52
CA ILE A 5 -17.54 -53.77 -17.79
C ILE A 5 -18.36 -52.53 -17.48
N THR A 6 -18.71 -52.35 -16.20
CA THR A 6 -19.39 -51.14 -15.69
C THR A 6 -18.34 -50.05 -15.51
N PHE A 7 -18.41 -49.00 -16.32
CA PHE A 7 -17.56 -47.81 -16.23
C PHE A 7 -18.17 -46.84 -15.20
N CYS A 8 -17.55 -46.79 -14.03
CA CYS A 8 -17.95 -45.86 -12.96
C CYS A 8 -17.37 -44.50 -13.27
N ILE A 9 -18.19 -43.55 -13.76
CA ILE A 9 -17.81 -42.15 -13.94
C ILE A 9 -17.82 -41.47 -12.57
N LEU A 10 -16.64 -41.24 -12.00
CA LEU A 10 -16.49 -40.36 -10.84
C LEU A 10 -16.71 -38.88 -11.29
N CYS A 11 -17.89 -38.36 -11.03
CA CYS A 11 -18.11 -36.91 -11.10
C CYS A 11 -17.33 -36.22 -9.97
N PHE A 12 -16.20 -35.61 -10.31
CA PHE A 12 -15.58 -34.62 -9.45
C PHE A 12 -16.46 -33.36 -9.45
N ALA A 13 -17.27 -33.22 -8.43
CA ALA A 13 -17.93 -31.96 -8.13
C ALA A 13 -16.84 -30.96 -7.70
N SER A 14 -16.47 -30.06 -8.60
CA SER A 14 -15.68 -28.86 -8.24
C SER A 14 -16.52 -28.01 -7.29
N GLN A 15 -16.23 -28.10 -6.00
CA GLN A 15 -16.80 -27.19 -5.02
C GLN A 15 -16.18 -25.81 -5.28
N SER A 16 -16.95 -24.89 -5.82
CA SER A 16 -16.62 -23.49 -5.88
C SER A 16 -16.58 -22.98 -4.44
N ILE A 17 -15.38 -22.68 -3.91
CA ILE A 17 -15.22 -22.00 -2.64
C ILE A 17 -15.82 -20.61 -2.83
N SER A 18 -16.99 -20.39 -2.25
CA SER A 18 -17.66 -19.09 -2.24
C SER A 18 -17.03 -18.26 -1.13
N ALA A 19 -16.33 -17.19 -1.48
CA ALA A 19 -15.84 -16.25 -0.50
C ALA A 19 -17.01 -15.53 0.18
N GLN A 20 -16.95 -15.35 1.49
CA GLN A 20 -17.95 -14.60 2.23
C GLN A 20 -17.74 -13.11 2.04
N ASN A 21 -18.79 -12.39 1.64
CA ASN A 21 -18.78 -10.94 1.49
C ASN A 21 -19.33 -10.29 2.77
N TYR A 22 -18.52 -9.45 3.38
CA TYR A 22 -18.94 -8.59 4.49
C TYR A 22 -19.27 -7.20 3.92
N ILE A 23 -20.55 -6.83 3.96
CA ILE A 23 -21.02 -5.54 3.43
C ILE A 23 -20.90 -4.50 4.54
N LEU A 24 -20.07 -3.47 4.30
CA LEU A 24 -20.00 -2.31 5.17
C LEU A 24 -21.28 -1.45 5.00
N PRO A 25 -21.78 -0.80 6.07
CA PRO A 25 -22.89 0.13 5.96
C PRO A 25 -22.54 1.26 4.98
N THR A 26 -23.35 1.43 3.94
CA THR A 26 -23.10 2.40 2.86
C THR A 26 -23.26 3.85 3.28
N ASP A 27 -23.87 4.11 4.44
CA ASP A 27 -24.25 5.45 4.89
C ASP A 27 -23.18 6.15 5.74
N ILE A 28 -22.08 5.45 6.09
CA ILE A 28 -21.00 6.01 6.90
C ILE A 28 -19.75 6.16 6.01
N PRO A 29 -19.42 7.37 5.55
CA PRO A 29 -18.20 7.59 4.81
C PRO A 29 -16.99 7.34 5.71
N PHE A 30 -15.98 6.67 5.19
CA PHE A 30 -14.67 6.64 5.79
C PHE A 30 -13.65 7.28 4.84
N ASN A 31 -12.67 7.92 5.42
CA ASN A 31 -11.56 8.55 4.72
C ASN A 31 -10.22 7.92 5.12
N LEU A 32 -10.16 7.23 6.25
CA LEU A 32 -8.94 6.56 6.72
C LEU A 32 -9.16 5.05 6.81
N ILE A 33 -8.22 4.30 6.25
CA ILE A 33 -8.08 2.86 6.45
C ILE A 33 -6.84 2.62 7.31
N ASP A 34 -6.99 1.93 8.44
CA ASP A 34 -5.92 1.56 9.35
C ASP A 34 -5.75 0.04 9.38
N VAL A 35 -4.61 -0.45 8.85
CA VAL A 35 -4.33 -1.89 8.71
C VAL A 35 -3.12 -2.25 9.57
N GLN A 36 -3.31 -3.19 10.51
CA GLN A 36 -2.26 -3.55 11.46
C GLN A 36 -2.12 -5.06 11.63
N GLY A 37 -0.88 -5.55 11.59
CA GLY A 37 -0.55 -6.93 11.83
C GLY A 37 -0.51 -7.79 10.57
N ASN A 38 -0.60 -9.11 10.70
CA ASN A 38 -0.41 -10.05 9.60
C ASN A 38 -1.63 -10.11 8.65
N ILE A 39 -1.86 -9.02 7.93
CA ILE A 39 -2.97 -8.84 6.97
C ILE A 39 -2.38 -8.50 5.61
N HIS A 40 -2.87 -9.20 4.57
CA HIS A 40 -2.72 -8.79 3.18
C HIS A 40 -4.05 -8.21 2.70
N LEU A 41 -4.08 -6.91 2.48
CA LEU A 41 -5.24 -6.19 1.98
C LEU A 41 -5.07 -5.86 0.50
N GLU A 42 -6.00 -6.32 -0.32
CA GLU A 42 -6.12 -5.92 -1.72
C GLU A 42 -7.21 -4.85 -1.85
N LEU A 43 -6.84 -3.70 -2.41
CA LEU A 43 -7.77 -2.61 -2.71
C LEU A 43 -8.28 -2.77 -4.14
N ILE A 44 -9.59 -2.69 -4.33
CA ILE A 44 -10.26 -2.84 -5.62
C ILE A 44 -11.17 -1.64 -5.84
N SER A 45 -11.00 -0.96 -6.97
CA SER A 45 -11.85 0.17 -7.34
C SER A 45 -13.27 -0.29 -7.62
N SER A 46 -14.26 0.28 -6.93
CA SER A 46 -15.67 -0.11 -7.05
C SER A 46 -16.58 1.04 -6.65
N ASN A 47 -17.79 1.05 -7.19
CA ASN A 47 -18.84 1.98 -6.77
C ASN A 47 -19.57 1.54 -5.48
N LYS A 48 -19.21 0.39 -4.93
CA LYS A 48 -19.76 -0.14 -3.67
C LYS A 48 -18.63 -0.41 -2.70
N THR A 49 -18.88 -0.16 -1.44
CA THR A 49 -17.93 -0.49 -0.36
C THR A 49 -18.30 -1.82 0.26
N GLN A 50 -17.36 -2.78 0.19
CA GLN A 50 -17.53 -4.09 0.81
C GLN A 50 -16.19 -4.72 1.17
N LEU A 51 -16.18 -5.55 2.20
CA LEU A 51 -15.07 -6.44 2.53
C LEU A 51 -15.39 -7.86 2.05
N GLU A 52 -14.40 -8.50 1.44
CA GLU A 52 -14.44 -9.90 1.03
C GLU A 52 -13.26 -10.65 1.66
N PHE A 53 -13.52 -11.82 2.19
CA PHE A 53 -12.52 -12.67 2.82
C PHE A 53 -12.32 -13.94 2.00
N VAL A 54 -11.08 -14.42 1.95
CA VAL A 54 -10.79 -15.74 1.38
C VAL A 54 -11.12 -16.79 2.44
N GLY A 55 -12.22 -17.54 2.21
CA GLY A 55 -12.76 -18.55 3.12
C GLY A 55 -14.23 -18.31 3.45
N ASP A 56 -14.83 -19.25 4.18
CA ASP A 56 -16.28 -19.25 4.45
C ASP A 56 -16.71 -18.40 5.66
N THR A 57 -15.74 -17.88 6.42
CA THR A 57 -16.00 -17.10 7.64
C THR A 57 -14.98 -15.98 7.82
N VAL A 58 -15.37 -14.93 8.54
CA VAL A 58 -14.43 -13.92 9.00
C VAL A 58 -13.44 -14.59 9.98
N PRO A 59 -12.12 -14.49 9.76
CA PRO A 59 -11.15 -15.07 10.67
C PRO A 59 -11.30 -14.52 12.09
N GLU A 60 -11.37 -15.38 13.09
CA GLU A 60 -11.53 -14.98 14.51
C GLU A 60 -10.44 -14.03 15.01
N GLN A 61 -9.23 -14.12 14.42
CA GLN A 61 -8.10 -13.27 14.77
C GLN A 61 -8.22 -11.86 14.20
N LEU A 62 -9.11 -11.63 13.21
CA LEU A 62 -9.32 -10.34 12.58
C LEU A 62 -10.32 -9.51 13.37
N LYS A 63 -9.87 -8.38 13.90
CA LYS A 63 -10.74 -7.37 14.50
C LYS A 63 -11.05 -6.29 13.47
N ILE A 64 -12.32 -6.15 13.15
CA ILE A 64 -12.83 -5.10 12.28
C ILE A 64 -13.54 -4.08 13.16
N LYS A 65 -13.14 -2.82 13.06
CA LYS A 65 -13.80 -1.72 13.75
C LYS A 65 -14.06 -0.60 12.77
N TRP A 66 -15.26 -0.06 12.85
CA TRP A 66 -15.66 1.12 12.12
C TRP A 66 -16.15 2.17 13.11
N SER A 67 -15.48 3.30 13.19
CA SER A 67 -15.93 4.46 13.95
C SER A 67 -15.25 5.74 13.47
N ASP A 68 -15.96 6.85 13.54
CA ASP A 68 -15.44 8.20 13.31
C ASP A 68 -14.73 8.38 11.95
N GLY A 69 -15.26 7.74 10.89
CA GLY A 69 -14.67 7.79 9.55
C GLY A 69 -13.41 6.95 9.37
N VAL A 70 -13.12 6.03 10.29
CA VAL A 70 -11.96 5.11 10.22
C VAL A 70 -12.43 3.67 10.08
N LEU A 71 -11.97 2.99 9.03
CA LEU A 71 -12.03 1.52 8.94
C LEU A 71 -10.73 0.94 9.49
N SER A 72 -10.79 0.24 10.59
CA SER A 72 -9.64 -0.40 11.22
C SER A 72 -9.70 -1.91 11.08
N LEU A 73 -8.65 -2.49 10.48
CA LEU A 73 -8.44 -3.93 10.33
C LEU A 73 -7.19 -4.33 11.13
N LYS A 74 -7.36 -5.11 12.19
CA LYS A 74 -6.26 -5.45 13.10
C LYS A 74 -6.21 -6.92 13.42
N THR A 75 -5.00 -7.50 13.44
CA THR A 75 -4.77 -8.82 14.00
C THR A 75 -3.93 -8.74 15.27
N ASN A 76 -4.09 -9.71 16.14
CA ASN A 76 -3.17 -9.90 17.24
C ASN A 76 -1.84 -10.42 16.68
N THR A 77 -0.78 -9.67 16.84
CA THR A 77 0.54 -9.81 16.17
C THR A 77 1.39 -10.99 16.67
N GLU A 78 0.95 -11.74 17.66
CA GLU A 78 1.79 -12.76 18.31
C GLU A 78 1.83 -14.13 17.60
N LEU A 79 1.15 -14.26 16.46
CA LEU A 79 1.09 -15.52 15.72
C LEU A 79 2.31 -15.66 14.78
N LYS A 80 3.46 -16.01 15.34
CA LYS A 80 4.59 -16.52 14.55
C LYS A 80 4.13 -17.78 13.81
N ASN A 81 4.35 -17.80 12.49
CA ASN A 81 4.04 -18.92 11.57
C ASN A 81 2.56 -19.10 11.18
N THR A 82 1.68 -18.14 11.36
CA THR A 82 0.35 -18.17 10.74
C THR A 82 0.36 -17.49 9.38
N PRO A 83 -0.37 -18.05 8.38
CA PRO A 83 -0.57 -17.37 7.10
C PRO A 83 -1.20 -15.99 7.31
N ALA A 84 -0.85 -15.03 6.45
CA ALA A 84 -1.49 -13.72 6.47
C ALA A 84 -2.98 -13.83 6.13
N ILE A 85 -3.79 -13.06 6.84
CA ILE A 85 -5.22 -12.98 6.54
C ILE A 85 -5.39 -12.21 5.24
N GLN A 86 -5.97 -12.87 4.23
CA GLN A 86 -6.27 -12.28 2.94
C GLN A 86 -7.62 -11.56 2.99
N VAL A 87 -7.60 -10.25 2.68
CA VAL A 87 -8.81 -9.41 2.69
C VAL A 87 -8.84 -8.63 1.39
N LYS A 88 -10.01 -8.55 0.75
CA LYS A 88 -10.27 -7.62 -0.35
C LYS A 88 -11.19 -6.52 0.14
N LEU A 89 -10.83 -5.29 -0.14
CA LEU A 89 -11.66 -4.12 0.14
C LEU A 89 -12.02 -3.44 -1.17
N TYR A 90 -13.29 -3.46 -1.48
CA TYR A 90 -13.88 -2.70 -2.57
C TYR A 90 -14.20 -1.30 -2.06
N LEU A 91 -13.75 -0.26 -2.77
CA LEU A 91 -13.96 1.13 -2.35
C LEU A 91 -14.01 2.07 -3.56
N GLN A 92 -14.71 3.19 -3.39
CA GLN A 92 -14.83 4.21 -4.41
C GLN A 92 -13.62 5.16 -4.42
N ASN A 93 -13.21 5.61 -3.25
CA ASN A 93 -12.11 6.56 -3.08
C ASN A 93 -11.21 6.17 -1.91
N LEU A 94 -9.92 6.44 -2.03
CA LEU A 94 -8.95 6.32 -0.96
C LEU A 94 -8.28 7.68 -0.76
N THR A 95 -8.32 8.22 0.46
CA THR A 95 -7.65 9.47 0.82
C THR A 95 -6.51 9.25 1.82
N ASP A 96 -6.75 8.41 2.83
CA ASP A 96 -5.80 8.16 3.91
C ASP A 96 -5.63 6.67 4.18
N LEU A 97 -4.38 6.23 4.32
CA LEU A 97 -4.03 4.84 4.60
C LEU A 97 -2.88 4.76 5.58
N GLU A 98 -3.12 4.10 6.72
CA GLU A 98 -2.10 3.74 7.69
C GLU A 98 -1.85 2.23 7.68
N ILE A 99 -0.56 1.83 7.57
CA ILE A 99 -0.14 0.44 7.45
C ILE A 99 0.95 0.19 8.47
N THR A 100 0.70 -0.71 9.41
CA THR A 100 1.66 -0.93 10.50
C THR A 100 1.82 -2.41 10.86
N ARG A 101 2.92 -2.72 11.59
CA ARG A 101 3.16 -4.04 12.19
C ARG A 101 3.18 -5.17 11.16
N GLY A 102 3.82 -4.93 10.01
CA GLY A 102 4.01 -5.95 8.99
C GLY A 102 2.81 -6.18 8.06
N ALA A 103 1.74 -5.37 8.16
CA ALA A 103 0.64 -5.43 7.21
C ALA A 103 1.11 -5.09 5.80
N VAL A 104 0.49 -5.71 4.80
CA VAL A 104 0.76 -5.48 3.38
C VAL A 104 -0.52 -5.02 2.70
N VAL A 105 -0.45 -3.89 1.99
CA VAL A 105 -1.59 -3.36 1.23
C VAL A 105 -1.17 -3.14 -0.22
N GLN A 106 -1.96 -3.65 -1.14
CA GLN A 106 -1.70 -3.54 -2.58
C GLN A 106 -2.99 -3.27 -3.36
N SER A 107 -2.85 -2.80 -4.59
CA SER A 107 -3.95 -2.71 -5.54
C SER A 107 -3.48 -3.16 -6.93
N ALA A 108 -4.30 -3.95 -7.61
CA ALA A 108 -4.10 -4.29 -9.01
C ALA A 108 -4.54 -3.16 -9.95
N ASP A 109 -5.54 -2.39 -9.51
CA ASP A 109 -6.09 -1.26 -10.26
C ASP A 109 -5.30 0.04 -10.03
N VAL A 110 -5.41 0.96 -10.99
CA VAL A 110 -4.93 2.33 -10.80
C VAL A 110 -5.90 3.07 -9.89
N LEU A 111 -5.44 3.44 -8.69
CA LEU A 111 -6.24 4.21 -7.75
C LEU A 111 -6.27 5.68 -8.17
N LYS A 112 -7.46 6.19 -8.48
CA LYS A 112 -7.66 7.59 -8.84
C LYS A 112 -8.16 8.37 -7.64
N THR A 113 -7.46 9.44 -7.27
CA THR A 113 -7.84 10.29 -6.13
C THR A 113 -7.28 11.70 -6.30
N THR A 114 -7.88 12.68 -5.66
CA THR A 114 -7.31 14.05 -5.64
C THR A 114 -6.13 14.11 -4.67
N THR A 115 -6.28 13.53 -3.49
CA THR A 115 -5.24 13.54 -2.46
C THR A 115 -5.05 12.15 -1.87
N LEU A 116 -3.81 11.73 -1.68
CA LEU A 116 -3.47 10.47 -1.04
C LEU A 116 -2.45 10.70 0.07
N SER A 117 -2.84 10.34 1.29
CA SER A 117 -1.98 10.35 2.47
C SER A 117 -1.64 8.92 2.87
N LEU A 118 -0.36 8.57 2.83
CA LEU A 118 0.15 7.24 3.14
C LEU A 118 1.07 7.29 4.36
N LYS A 119 0.84 6.42 5.31
CA LYS A 119 1.72 6.21 6.45
C LYS A 119 2.04 4.75 6.60
N ALA A 120 3.32 4.39 6.46
CA ALA A 120 3.82 3.04 6.70
C ALA A 120 4.81 3.07 7.86
N ASP A 121 4.62 2.21 8.85
CA ASP A 121 5.44 2.14 10.05
C ASP A 121 5.63 0.68 10.50
N THR A 122 6.73 0.41 11.18
CA THR A 122 7.00 -0.89 11.81
C THR A 122 6.83 -2.06 10.82
N GLY A 123 7.54 -2.00 9.68
CA GLY A 123 7.55 -3.04 8.65
C GLY A 123 6.30 -3.10 7.76
N GLY A 124 5.40 -2.09 7.84
CA GLY A 124 4.24 -1.98 6.95
C GLY A 124 4.66 -1.81 5.49
N LYS A 125 3.91 -2.40 4.55
CA LYS A 125 4.21 -2.34 3.11
C LYS A 125 3.01 -1.88 2.29
N ALA A 126 3.26 -0.96 1.35
CA ALA A 126 2.29 -0.46 0.39
C ALA A 126 2.82 -0.62 -1.04
N GLU A 127 1.99 -1.11 -1.98
CA GLU A 127 2.33 -1.16 -3.39
C GLU A 127 1.12 -0.83 -4.26
N PHE A 128 1.16 0.34 -4.95
CA PHE A 128 0.03 0.85 -5.72
C PHE A 128 0.45 1.46 -7.05
N SER A 129 -0.48 1.38 -8.02
CA SER A 129 -0.50 2.29 -9.16
C SER A 129 -1.52 3.39 -8.90
N ILE A 130 -1.14 4.66 -9.08
CA ILE A 130 -1.98 5.82 -8.74
C ILE A 130 -2.04 6.85 -9.86
N ASP A 131 -3.14 7.58 -9.89
CA ASP A 131 -3.29 8.84 -10.61
C ASP A 131 -3.90 9.86 -9.62
N ALA A 132 -3.07 10.77 -9.12
CA ALA A 132 -3.43 11.67 -8.04
C ALA A 132 -2.91 13.10 -8.27
N ASP A 133 -3.62 14.11 -7.79
CA ASP A 133 -3.08 15.48 -7.79
C ASP A 133 -1.97 15.64 -6.74
N SER A 134 -2.16 15.06 -5.56
CA SER A 134 -1.20 15.20 -4.47
C SER A 134 -1.01 13.90 -3.68
N VAL A 135 0.24 13.59 -3.36
CA VAL A 135 0.65 12.47 -2.51
C VAL A 135 1.44 12.98 -1.32
N SER A 136 1.06 12.59 -0.12
CA SER A 136 1.85 12.76 1.10
C SER A 136 2.23 11.38 1.63
N ALA A 137 3.52 11.11 1.80
CA ALA A 137 3.99 9.82 2.27
C ALA A 137 4.90 9.99 3.50
N ARG A 138 4.60 9.25 4.56
CA ARG A 138 5.47 9.05 5.71
C ARG A 138 5.83 7.59 5.83
N VAL A 139 7.14 7.28 5.80
CA VAL A 139 7.63 5.90 5.85
C VAL A 139 8.72 5.80 6.91
N ASN A 140 8.60 4.82 7.82
CA ASN A 140 9.44 4.72 9.00
C ASN A 140 9.67 3.26 9.42
N GLN A 141 10.70 3.02 10.23
CA GLN A 141 10.98 1.74 10.90
C GLN A 141 10.94 0.52 9.97
N GLY A 142 11.74 0.56 8.89
CA GLY A 142 11.89 -0.55 7.96
C GLY A 142 10.65 -0.86 7.13
N SER A 143 9.77 0.12 6.94
CA SER A 143 8.59 0.01 6.10
C SER A 143 8.91 0.35 4.65
N ASP A 144 8.06 -0.13 3.72
CA ASP A 144 8.22 0.10 2.29
C ASP A 144 6.94 0.75 1.69
N ILE A 145 7.12 1.80 0.88
CA ILE A 145 6.08 2.35 0.01
C ILE A 145 6.58 2.33 -1.42
N ILE A 146 5.88 1.62 -2.30
CA ILE A 146 6.18 1.50 -3.73
C ILE A 146 5.03 2.11 -4.51
N LEU A 147 5.30 3.17 -5.26
CA LEU A 147 4.27 3.84 -6.07
C LEU A 147 4.66 3.92 -7.54
N ARG A 148 3.65 3.77 -8.40
CA ARG A 148 3.74 3.90 -9.87
C ARG A 148 2.63 4.81 -10.38
N GLY A 149 2.79 5.34 -11.59
CA GLY A 149 1.77 6.14 -12.27
C GLY A 149 2.10 7.62 -12.36
N SER A 150 1.19 8.51 -11.95
CA SER A 150 1.38 9.96 -12.06
C SER A 150 0.82 10.75 -10.87
N THR A 151 1.49 11.88 -10.57
CA THR A 151 1.00 12.86 -9.61
C THR A 151 1.48 14.27 -10.00
N ARG A 152 0.74 15.30 -9.63
CA ARG A 152 1.22 16.66 -9.77
C ARG A 152 2.26 17.00 -8.71
N SER A 153 2.05 16.54 -7.48
CA SER A 153 2.96 16.83 -6.38
C SER A 153 3.10 15.65 -5.41
N GLN A 154 4.31 15.48 -4.87
CA GLN A 154 4.55 14.51 -3.81
C GLN A 154 5.43 15.11 -2.70
N SER A 155 5.08 14.79 -1.45
CA SER A 155 5.82 15.16 -0.25
C SER A 155 6.18 13.92 0.55
N ILE A 156 7.47 13.66 0.72
CA ILE A 156 7.97 12.43 1.33
C ILE A 156 8.74 12.74 2.61
N HIS A 157 8.40 12.05 3.70
CA HIS A 157 9.14 12.04 4.93
C HIS A 157 9.56 10.61 5.29
N ALA A 158 10.78 10.23 4.93
CA ALA A 158 11.33 8.91 5.18
C ALA A 158 12.32 8.94 6.37
N ILE A 159 12.14 8.04 7.32
CA ILE A 159 12.92 8.03 8.58
C ILE A 159 13.29 6.58 8.90
N THR A 160 14.39 6.39 9.63
CA THR A 160 14.77 5.12 10.28
C THR A 160 14.60 3.91 9.37
N MET A 161 15.44 3.82 8.32
CA MET A 161 15.42 2.74 7.32
C MET A 161 14.08 2.57 6.58
N GLY A 162 13.24 3.60 6.52
CA GLY A 162 12.03 3.60 5.71
C GLY A 162 12.38 3.76 4.23
N ASN A 163 11.71 3.01 3.35
CA ASN A 163 11.96 3.01 1.91
C ASN A 163 10.74 3.56 1.15
N TYR A 164 10.97 4.61 0.36
CA TYR A 164 10.00 5.13 -0.59
C TYR A 164 10.54 4.94 -2.01
N LEU A 165 9.96 4.00 -2.77
CA LEU A 165 10.46 3.55 -4.05
C LEU A 165 9.46 3.91 -5.16
N ALA A 166 9.68 5.04 -5.83
CA ALA A 166 8.72 5.64 -6.75
C ALA A 166 9.37 6.19 -8.03
N TYR A 167 10.35 5.47 -8.59
CA TYR A 167 10.90 5.85 -9.90
C TYR A 167 9.87 5.78 -11.04
N GLU A 168 8.88 4.89 -10.90
CA GLU A 168 7.80 4.74 -11.86
C GLU A 168 6.61 5.69 -11.59
N LEU A 169 6.66 6.53 -10.54
CA LEU A 169 5.70 7.59 -10.29
C LEU A 169 6.21 8.92 -10.85
N LYS A 170 5.66 9.36 -11.98
CA LYS A 170 6.02 10.63 -12.60
C LYS A 170 5.38 11.80 -11.84
N ALA A 171 6.20 12.71 -11.31
CA ALA A 171 5.74 13.88 -10.60
C ALA A 171 6.22 15.19 -11.25
N LEU A 172 5.45 16.27 -11.15
CA LEU A 172 5.94 17.61 -11.51
C LEU A 172 6.78 18.18 -10.36
N ASN A 173 6.26 18.12 -9.12
CA ASN A 173 6.91 18.72 -7.96
C ASN A 173 7.15 17.67 -6.87
N THR A 174 8.34 17.69 -6.28
CA THR A 174 8.73 16.72 -5.26
C THR A 174 9.46 17.40 -4.09
N TRP A 175 9.00 17.10 -2.87
CA TRP A 175 9.67 17.47 -1.63
C TRP A 175 10.06 16.21 -0.86
N VAL A 176 11.34 16.11 -0.49
CA VAL A 176 11.89 14.94 0.21
C VAL A 176 12.59 15.38 1.50
N LYS A 177 12.25 14.72 2.60
CA LYS A 177 13.03 14.71 3.84
C LYS A 177 13.38 13.26 4.16
N ALA A 178 14.67 12.90 4.03
CA ALA A 178 15.16 11.56 4.31
C ALA A 178 16.18 11.60 5.45
N ASN A 179 16.00 10.76 6.47
CA ASN A 179 16.85 10.72 7.65
C ASN A 179 17.16 9.28 8.09
N THR A 180 18.25 9.10 8.80
CA THR A 180 18.60 7.86 9.55
C THR A 180 18.53 6.61 8.68
N GLY A 181 19.36 6.57 7.64
CA GLY A 181 19.47 5.41 6.74
C GLY A 181 18.26 5.14 5.85
N ALA A 182 17.33 6.07 5.76
CA ALA A 182 16.17 5.95 4.87
C ALA A 182 16.58 5.99 3.39
N GLN A 183 15.84 5.31 2.52
CA GLN A 183 16.02 5.31 1.08
C GLN A 183 14.81 5.90 0.37
N VAL A 184 15.05 6.94 -0.43
CA VAL A 184 14.00 7.59 -1.24
C VAL A 184 14.41 7.57 -2.69
N LYS A 185 13.51 7.09 -3.57
CA LYS A 185 13.68 7.04 -5.01
C LYS A 185 12.49 7.72 -5.67
N VAL A 186 12.72 8.80 -6.44
CA VAL A 186 11.66 9.62 -7.03
C VAL A 186 11.93 9.95 -8.51
N ASN A 187 10.88 10.31 -9.23
CA ASN A 187 10.97 10.79 -10.61
C ASN A 187 10.27 12.15 -10.70
N THR A 188 11.01 13.20 -11.09
CA THR A 188 10.52 14.59 -11.02
C THR A 188 10.94 15.37 -12.25
N SER A 189 10.05 16.19 -12.80
CA SER A 189 10.32 16.93 -14.04
C SER A 189 10.39 18.45 -13.88
N TYR A 190 9.82 19.05 -12.83
CA TYR A 190 9.81 20.51 -12.71
C TYR A 190 10.55 21.02 -11.47
N TYR A 191 10.16 20.60 -10.26
CA TYR A 191 10.76 21.08 -9.02
C TYR A 191 11.14 19.93 -8.08
N LEU A 192 12.40 19.90 -7.62
CA LEU A 192 12.89 18.93 -6.63
C LEU A 192 13.55 19.65 -5.45
N ASN A 193 12.95 19.56 -4.29
CA ASN A 193 13.56 19.95 -3.02
C ASN A 193 13.87 18.67 -2.21
N ALA A 194 15.13 18.38 -1.99
CA ALA A 194 15.55 17.18 -1.28
C ALA A 194 16.51 17.52 -0.14
N ASN A 195 16.21 16.95 1.03
CA ASN A 195 17.03 17.04 2.23
C ASN A 195 17.37 15.60 2.68
N SER A 196 18.68 15.28 2.73
CA SER A 196 19.19 13.95 3.09
C SER A 196 20.16 14.06 4.25
N ASN A 197 19.86 13.39 5.38
CA ASN A 197 20.66 13.43 6.59
C ASN A 197 20.95 12.04 7.16
N SER A 198 21.95 11.96 8.03
CA SER A 198 22.23 10.76 8.86
C SER A 198 22.28 9.47 8.05
N GLY A 199 23.09 9.47 6.98
CA GLY A 199 23.30 8.29 6.13
C GLY A 199 22.11 7.93 5.22
N ALA A 200 21.11 8.78 5.09
CA ALA A 200 20.01 8.55 4.16
C ALA A 200 20.44 8.74 2.70
N PHE A 201 19.68 8.13 1.79
CA PHE A 201 19.91 8.21 0.35
C PHE A 201 18.66 8.73 -0.36
N VAL A 202 18.84 9.69 -1.26
CA VAL A 202 17.81 10.18 -2.18
C VAL A 202 18.33 10.03 -3.61
N GLY A 203 17.76 9.07 -4.35
CA GLY A 203 17.95 8.92 -5.79
C GLY A 203 16.81 9.61 -6.55
N TYR A 204 17.12 10.29 -7.64
CA TYR A 204 16.08 10.85 -8.49
C TYR A 204 16.32 10.61 -9.97
N LEU A 205 15.25 10.36 -10.70
CA LEU A 205 15.17 10.36 -12.17
C LEU A 205 14.53 11.66 -12.65
N GLY A 206 14.73 11.93 -13.95
CA GLY A 206 14.22 13.13 -14.61
C GLY A 206 15.22 14.28 -14.61
N THR A 207 14.80 15.40 -15.19
CA THR A 207 15.58 16.63 -15.34
C THR A 207 14.75 17.81 -14.81
N PRO A 208 14.63 17.96 -13.47
CA PRO A 208 13.84 19.05 -12.90
C PRO A 208 14.45 20.42 -13.24
N ASP A 209 13.61 21.36 -13.68
CA ASP A 209 14.03 22.72 -14.03
C ASP A 209 14.61 23.47 -12.82
N HIS A 210 14.14 23.14 -11.62
CA HIS A 210 14.56 23.75 -10.37
C HIS A 210 14.91 22.72 -9.31
N THR A 211 16.06 22.87 -8.68
CA THR A 211 16.52 21.99 -7.61
C THR A 211 16.96 22.76 -6.37
N ALA A 212 16.64 22.22 -5.18
CA ALA A 212 17.14 22.73 -3.90
C ALA A 212 17.59 21.53 -3.04
N PHE A 213 18.89 21.37 -2.87
CA PHE A 213 19.47 20.22 -2.18
C PHE A 213 20.16 20.59 -0.88
N LYS A 214 19.96 19.79 0.16
CA LYS A 214 20.68 19.89 1.42
C LYS A 214 21.12 18.50 1.89
N ASN A 215 22.42 18.31 2.05
CA ASN A 215 23.00 17.08 2.59
C ASN A 215 23.70 17.38 3.90
N SER A 216 23.57 16.48 4.87
CA SER A 216 24.36 16.56 6.10
C SER A 216 24.59 15.15 6.67
N THR A 217 25.62 15.02 7.52
CA THR A 217 25.88 13.81 8.33
C THR A 217 25.85 12.52 7.50
N GLY A 218 26.56 12.50 6.35
CA GLY A 218 26.64 11.31 5.46
C GLY A 218 25.43 11.06 4.56
N GLY A 219 24.46 11.99 4.53
CA GLY A 219 23.35 11.91 3.58
C GLY A 219 23.82 12.10 2.13
N LYS A 220 23.16 11.45 1.17
CA LYS A 220 23.50 11.50 -0.25
C LYS A 220 22.28 11.78 -1.11
N ILE A 221 22.42 12.69 -2.09
CA ILE A 221 21.43 12.96 -3.14
C ILE A 221 22.12 12.75 -4.48
N THR A 222 21.54 11.92 -5.37
CA THR A 222 22.16 11.54 -6.63
C THR A 222 21.11 11.49 -7.74
N GLN A 223 21.43 12.07 -8.90
CA GLN A 223 20.67 11.80 -10.10
C GLN A 223 21.07 10.41 -10.63
N GLU A 224 20.09 9.58 -10.90
CA GLU A 224 20.30 8.25 -11.49
C GLU A 224 19.87 8.26 -12.97
N GLN A 225 20.40 7.33 -13.75
CA GLN A 225 20.04 7.12 -15.16
C GLN A 225 19.07 5.94 -15.22
N GLN A 226 18.12 6.04 -16.13
CA GLN A 226 17.17 4.97 -16.45
C GLN A 226 17.84 3.86 -17.24
#